data_9bd2e8d253f8035538e88e7fa3d48a4b
#
_entry.id   9bd2e8d253f8035538e88e7fa3d48a4b
#
_cell.length_a   1.000
_cell.length_b   1.000
_cell.length_c   1.000
_cell.angle_alpha   90.00
_cell.angle_beta   90.00
_cell.angle_gamma   90.00
#
_symmetry.space_group_name_H-M   'P 1'
#
loop_
_entity.id
_entity.type
_entity.pdbx_description
1 polymer ?
#
loop_
_entity_poly.entity_id
_entity_poly.type
_entity_poly.pdbx_seq_one_letter_code
_entity_poly.pdbx_strand_id
1 'polypeptide(L)'
;MAAWKKAAVTVGGILLVLLIVFGAGILVAKHYLNKINRVDESTVSTISPEDEDFEVDELPPETTNSGVERPMDSNEILWAPVEPLKDEQLINLMLVGQDRRKGEGRQRSDTMILCSINPKTNQVSLISFMRDLYVQIPGGYSDNRLNAAYYFGGFPLLDDAMFKNFGITIDGNIEVDFERFVKVIDVLGGVDIVLTAEEANYLGKGTFAGKNHLDGEMALEYARIRAIDNDFYRTARQRAILEAAFKKMKDLGLSEITALLNAMLPSLTTDLSDGQILALMGTLFPGLRSMEIQSYRVPADQTYYDAMIRGMAVLVPDLERIQELLRTEY
;
A
#
# COMPACT_ATOMS: atom_id res chain seq x y z
N MET A 1 2.37 56.91 29.11
CA MET A 1 2.06 56.71 27.68
C MET A 1 3.14 55.95 26.89
N ALA A 2 4.38 55.84 27.39
CA ALA A 2 5.48 55.18 26.60
C ALA A 2 5.55 53.66 26.73
N ALA A 3 5.14 53.04 27.82
CA ALA A 3 5.30 51.60 28.04
C ALA A 3 4.32 50.74 27.22
N TRP A 4 3.08 51.17 27.10
CA TRP A 4 2.07 50.42 26.35
C TRP A 4 2.31 50.48 24.81
N LYS A 5 2.87 51.62 24.30
CA LYS A 5 3.28 51.72 22.90
C LYS A 5 4.44 50.79 22.58
N LYS A 6 5.42 50.62 23.48
CA LYS A 6 6.49 49.64 23.30
C LYS A 6 5.97 48.19 23.33
N ALA A 7 5.07 47.88 24.26
CA ALA A 7 4.43 46.55 24.31
C ALA A 7 3.62 46.25 23.04
N ALA A 8 2.84 47.21 22.54
CA ALA A 8 2.07 47.05 21.30
C ALA A 8 2.96 46.83 20.06
N VAL A 9 4.08 47.53 19.96
CA VAL A 9 5.06 47.35 18.87
C VAL A 9 5.74 46.00 18.98
N THR A 10 6.07 45.53 20.17
CA THR A 10 6.68 44.20 20.38
C THR A 10 5.69 43.10 20.05
N VAL A 11 4.44 43.17 20.50
CA VAL A 11 3.39 42.21 20.18
C VAL A 11 3.07 42.21 18.68
N GLY A 12 2.99 43.39 18.03
CA GLY A 12 2.80 43.52 16.59
C GLY A 12 3.96 42.92 15.79
N GLY A 13 5.19 43.13 16.28
CA GLY A 13 6.39 42.51 15.66
C GLY A 13 6.40 40.99 15.78
N ILE A 14 6.04 40.45 16.94
CA ILE A 14 5.93 38.97 17.11
C ILE A 14 4.84 38.39 16.21
N LEU A 15 3.66 39.03 16.15
CA LEU A 15 2.58 38.59 15.26
C LEU A 15 2.98 38.62 13.79
N LEU A 16 3.72 39.66 13.37
CA LEU A 16 4.23 39.76 12.00
C LEU A 16 5.24 38.67 11.69
N VAL A 17 6.17 38.36 12.59
CA VAL A 17 7.12 37.25 12.45
C VAL A 17 6.38 35.92 12.39
N LEU A 18 5.38 35.68 13.25
CA LEU A 18 4.57 34.48 13.21
C LEU A 18 3.80 34.35 11.89
N LEU A 19 3.24 35.44 11.36
CA LEU A 19 2.57 35.44 10.05
C LEU A 19 3.53 35.15 8.90
N ILE A 20 4.75 35.69 8.95
CA ILE A 20 5.79 35.40 7.92
C ILE A 20 6.21 33.94 8.01
N VAL A 21 6.48 33.41 9.20
CA VAL A 21 6.87 32.00 9.40
C VAL A 21 5.74 31.07 8.97
N PHE A 22 4.49 31.37 9.33
CA PHE A 22 3.32 30.62 8.91
C PHE A 22 3.10 30.68 7.41
N GLY A 23 3.20 31.87 6.80
CA GLY A 23 3.11 32.06 5.36
C GLY A 23 4.22 31.33 4.60
N ALA A 24 5.47 31.39 5.08
CA ALA A 24 6.58 30.62 4.53
C ALA A 24 6.34 29.10 4.65
N GLY A 25 5.83 28.64 5.78
CA GLY A 25 5.44 27.23 6.00
C GLY A 25 4.40 26.77 4.97
N ILE A 26 3.36 27.58 4.72
CA ILE A 26 2.33 27.28 3.71
C ILE A 26 2.95 27.21 2.29
N LEU A 27 3.84 28.14 1.94
CA LEU A 27 4.48 28.14 0.62
C LEU A 27 5.37 26.91 0.41
N VAL A 28 6.11 26.52 1.47
CA VAL A 28 6.92 25.30 1.45
C VAL A 28 6.03 24.06 1.31
N ALA A 29 4.98 23.95 2.11
CA ALA A 29 4.03 22.86 2.02
C ALA A 29 3.42 22.76 0.62
N LYS A 30 2.93 23.89 0.08
CA LYS A 30 2.36 23.94 -1.27
C LYS A 30 3.37 23.54 -2.36
N HIS A 31 4.65 23.92 -2.21
CA HIS A 31 5.71 23.52 -3.13
C HIS A 31 5.86 21.99 -3.19
N TYR A 32 5.78 21.30 -2.05
CA TYR A 32 5.87 19.84 -2.01
C TYR A 32 4.58 19.16 -2.47
N LEU A 33 3.42 19.65 -2.05
CA LEU A 33 2.12 19.08 -2.44
C LEU A 33 1.90 19.15 -3.97
N ASN A 34 2.37 20.20 -4.62
CA ASN A 34 2.29 20.34 -6.09
C ASN A 34 3.15 19.32 -6.87
N LYS A 35 4.01 18.55 -6.21
CA LYS A 35 4.81 17.49 -6.83
C LYS A 35 4.08 16.14 -6.90
N ILE A 36 3.01 15.97 -6.13
CA ILE A 36 2.25 14.73 -6.06
C ILE A 36 1.30 14.66 -7.25
N ASN A 37 1.23 13.52 -7.92
CA ASN A 37 0.23 13.31 -8.95
C ASN A 37 -1.13 13.04 -8.27
N ARG A 38 -2.16 13.76 -8.73
CA ARG A 38 -3.53 13.58 -8.23
C ARG A 38 -4.36 12.78 -9.21
N VAL A 39 -5.13 11.84 -8.69
CA VAL A 39 -6.19 11.20 -9.46
C VAL A 39 -7.48 11.95 -9.16
N ASP A 40 -8.12 12.42 -10.20
CA ASP A 40 -9.51 12.89 -10.11
C ASP A 40 -10.41 11.68 -10.35
N GLU A 41 -11.01 11.17 -9.29
CA GLU A 41 -11.85 9.97 -9.32
C GLU A 41 -13.02 10.12 -10.31
N SER A 42 -13.52 11.34 -10.54
CA SER A 42 -14.57 11.62 -11.51
C SER A 42 -14.14 11.41 -12.97
N THR A 43 -12.82 11.35 -13.21
CA THR A 43 -12.22 11.17 -14.55
C THR A 43 -11.57 9.79 -14.72
N VAL A 44 -11.65 8.91 -13.71
CA VAL A 44 -11.10 7.56 -13.79
C VAL A 44 -11.80 6.80 -14.91
N SER A 45 -11.01 6.39 -15.92
CA SER A 45 -11.51 5.50 -16.97
C SER A 45 -11.87 4.16 -16.34
N THR A 46 -13.11 3.74 -16.51
CA THR A 46 -13.59 2.43 -16.06
C THR A 46 -13.76 1.50 -17.26
N ILE A 47 -13.48 0.22 -17.05
CA ILE A 47 -13.85 -0.85 -17.98
C ILE A 47 -15.32 -1.18 -17.67
N SER A 48 -16.17 -1.22 -18.69
CA SER A 48 -17.58 -1.59 -18.50
C SER A 48 -17.69 -3.03 -17.96
N PRO A 49 -18.67 -3.33 -17.09
CA PRO A 49 -18.97 -4.71 -16.71
C PRO A 49 -19.23 -5.65 -17.90
N GLU A 50 -19.69 -5.10 -19.03
CA GLU A 50 -19.90 -5.86 -20.27
C GLU A 50 -18.59 -6.23 -20.98
N ASP A 51 -17.52 -5.44 -20.71
CA ASP A 51 -16.18 -5.61 -21.27
C ASP A 51 -15.19 -6.20 -20.24
N GLU A 52 -15.69 -6.71 -19.10
CA GLU A 52 -14.82 -7.33 -18.10
C GLU A 52 -14.08 -8.52 -18.68
N ASP A 53 -12.85 -8.72 -18.23
CA ASP A 53 -12.01 -9.84 -18.62
C ASP A 53 -11.64 -10.73 -17.45
N PHE A 54 -11.29 -11.97 -17.75
CA PHE A 54 -10.80 -12.95 -16.80
C PHE A 54 -9.37 -13.33 -17.22
N GLU A 55 -8.43 -13.12 -16.32
CA GLU A 55 -7.03 -13.52 -16.53
C GLU A 55 -6.91 -15.02 -16.38
N VAL A 56 -7.08 -15.73 -17.49
CA VAL A 56 -6.99 -17.20 -17.54
C VAL A 56 -5.53 -17.63 -17.38
N ASP A 57 -5.26 -18.48 -16.39
CA ASP A 57 -3.95 -19.05 -16.19
C ASP A 57 -3.73 -20.24 -17.14
N GLU A 58 -2.52 -20.36 -17.66
CA GLU A 58 -2.10 -21.60 -18.30
C GLU A 58 -2.11 -22.71 -17.23
N LEU A 59 -2.90 -23.77 -17.46
CA LEU A 59 -2.86 -24.94 -16.59
C LEU A 59 -1.42 -25.43 -16.51
N PRO A 60 -0.85 -25.60 -15.31
CA PRO A 60 0.45 -26.23 -15.20
C PRO A 60 0.39 -27.59 -15.88
N PRO A 61 1.40 -27.97 -16.66
CA PRO A 61 1.45 -29.31 -17.25
C PRO A 61 1.25 -30.30 -16.12
N GLU A 62 0.41 -31.34 -16.33
CA GLU A 62 0.01 -32.35 -15.36
C GLU A 62 1.23 -32.91 -14.60
N THR A 63 1.66 -32.25 -13.55
CA THR A 63 2.66 -32.71 -12.58
C THR A 63 1.97 -33.01 -11.28
N THR A 64 1.49 -34.23 -11.27
CA THR A 64 1.25 -35.07 -10.09
C THR A 64 1.92 -34.57 -8.81
N ASN A 65 1.07 -34.42 -7.83
CA ASN A 65 1.24 -34.42 -6.39
C ASN A 65 1.10 -33.05 -5.70
N SER A 66 0.01 -32.97 -5.04
CA SER A 66 -0.46 -32.00 -4.07
C SER A 66 -1.28 -30.82 -4.64
N GLY A 67 -2.57 -30.85 -4.38
CA GLY A 67 -3.47 -29.70 -4.50
C GLY A 67 -3.92 -29.41 -5.93
N VAL A 68 -4.54 -30.39 -6.57
CA VAL A 68 -5.32 -30.13 -7.79
C VAL A 68 -6.37 -29.07 -7.42
N GLU A 69 -6.16 -27.87 -7.91
CA GLU A 69 -7.15 -26.80 -7.93
C GLU A 69 -8.40 -27.37 -8.62
N ARG A 70 -9.44 -27.63 -7.83
CA ARG A 70 -10.66 -28.23 -8.38
C ARG A 70 -11.34 -27.17 -9.23
N PRO A 71 -11.73 -27.51 -10.46
CA PRO A 71 -12.68 -26.67 -11.19
C PRO A 71 -13.92 -26.47 -10.31
N MET A 72 -14.26 -25.23 -10.06
CA MET A 72 -15.40 -24.84 -9.20
C MET A 72 -16.28 -23.86 -9.95
N ASP A 73 -17.58 -24.03 -9.83
CA ASP A 73 -18.52 -23.01 -10.29
C ASP A 73 -18.57 -21.87 -9.27
N SER A 74 -18.40 -20.64 -9.73
CA SER A 74 -18.51 -19.44 -8.88
C SER A 74 -19.83 -19.37 -8.11
N ASN A 75 -20.92 -19.95 -8.64
CA ASN A 75 -22.23 -20.00 -7.99
C ASN A 75 -22.26 -20.93 -6.75
N GLU A 76 -21.25 -21.78 -6.56
CA GLU A 76 -21.14 -22.64 -5.38
C GLU A 76 -20.59 -21.88 -4.15
N ILE A 77 -20.03 -20.68 -4.35
CA ILE A 77 -19.49 -19.88 -3.27
C ILE A 77 -20.63 -19.21 -2.50
N LEU A 78 -20.73 -19.54 -1.22
CA LEU A 78 -21.66 -18.91 -0.29
C LEU A 78 -20.96 -17.73 0.41
N TRP A 79 -21.25 -16.53 -0.07
CA TRP A 79 -20.69 -15.32 0.52
C TRP A 79 -21.32 -15.05 1.91
N ALA A 80 -20.47 -15.02 2.93
CA ALA A 80 -20.90 -14.64 4.28
C ALA A 80 -21.24 -13.13 4.32
N PRO A 81 -22.22 -12.72 5.17
CA PRO A 81 -22.44 -11.31 5.44
C PRO A 81 -21.20 -10.66 6.04
N VAL A 82 -20.88 -9.46 5.58
CA VAL A 82 -19.72 -8.70 6.02
C VAL A 82 -20.18 -7.50 6.85
N GLU A 83 -19.72 -7.44 8.10
CA GLU A 83 -20.00 -6.33 8.99
C GLU A 83 -18.89 -5.26 8.86
N PRO A 84 -19.22 -3.97 8.78
CA PRO A 84 -18.22 -2.91 8.75
C PRO A 84 -17.28 -2.98 9.95
N LEU A 85 -15.99 -2.90 9.68
CA LEU A 85 -14.95 -2.76 10.70
C LEU A 85 -14.91 -1.27 11.09
N LYS A 86 -15.64 -0.91 12.15
CA LYS A 86 -15.69 0.47 12.64
C LYS A 86 -14.66 0.68 13.73
N ASP A 87 -13.53 1.26 13.36
CA ASP A 87 -12.66 1.93 14.32
C ASP A 87 -12.35 3.34 13.80
N GLU A 88 -13.07 4.34 14.32
CA GLU A 88 -12.89 5.76 13.99
C GLU A 88 -11.51 6.32 14.39
N GLN A 89 -10.69 5.50 15.02
CA GLN A 89 -9.34 5.87 15.44
C GLN A 89 -8.26 5.43 14.45
N LEU A 90 -8.59 4.49 13.57
CA LEU A 90 -7.67 4.00 12.55
C LEU A 90 -7.67 4.91 11.34
N ILE A 91 -6.49 5.06 10.77
CA ILE A 91 -6.29 5.69 9.46
C ILE A 91 -5.85 4.59 8.50
N ASN A 92 -6.66 4.31 7.51
CA ASN A 92 -6.47 3.22 6.57
C ASN A 92 -6.02 3.77 5.20
N LEU A 93 -4.75 3.60 4.87
CA LEU A 93 -4.19 3.98 3.58
C LEU A 93 -3.91 2.74 2.75
N MET A 94 -4.47 2.66 1.55
CA MET A 94 -4.20 1.56 0.61
C MET A 94 -3.00 1.90 -0.26
N LEU A 95 -1.94 1.11 -0.14
CA LEU A 95 -0.76 1.18 -0.98
C LEU A 95 -0.94 0.23 -2.16
N VAL A 96 -0.94 0.78 -3.37
CA VAL A 96 -1.11 0.01 -4.61
C VAL A 96 0.17 0.06 -5.44
N GLY A 97 0.66 -1.10 -5.82
CA GLY A 97 1.78 -1.25 -6.74
C GLY A 97 1.33 -1.92 -8.02
N GLN A 98 1.65 -1.32 -9.17
CA GLN A 98 1.41 -1.93 -10.48
C GLN A 98 2.70 -1.93 -11.32
N ASP A 99 2.87 -2.95 -12.15
CA ASP A 99 3.97 -3.01 -13.13
C ASP A 99 3.50 -2.40 -14.45
N ARG A 100 3.45 -1.06 -14.50
CA ARG A 100 3.02 -0.32 -15.67
C ARG A 100 4.23 0.21 -16.43
N ARG A 101 4.30 -0.11 -17.71
CA ARG A 101 5.29 0.48 -18.61
C ARG A 101 4.84 1.87 -19.08
N LYS A 102 5.80 2.70 -19.41
CA LYS A 102 5.52 4.06 -19.90
C LYS A 102 4.62 4.02 -21.15
N GLY A 103 3.47 4.69 -21.06
CA GLY A 103 2.47 4.75 -22.14
C GLY A 103 1.39 3.69 -22.10
N GLU A 104 1.45 2.74 -21.15
CA GLU A 104 0.36 1.80 -20.87
C GLU A 104 -0.68 2.45 -19.98
N GLY A 105 -1.95 2.03 -20.13
CA GLY A 105 -3.03 2.37 -19.23
C GLY A 105 -2.86 1.74 -17.85
N ARG A 106 -3.87 1.86 -17.00
CA ARG A 106 -3.92 1.18 -15.71
C ARG A 106 -3.84 -0.33 -15.93
N GLN A 107 -2.99 -0.98 -15.13
CA GLN A 107 -2.76 -2.42 -15.13
C GLN A 107 -3.35 -3.05 -13.85
N ARG A 108 -3.42 -4.39 -13.81
CA ARG A 108 -3.79 -5.10 -12.58
C ARG A 108 -2.73 -4.81 -11.50
N SER A 109 -3.20 -4.60 -10.26
CA SER A 109 -2.28 -4.37 -9.14
C SER A 109 -1.61 -5.68 -8.72
N ASP A 110 -0.27 -5.68 -8.69
CA ASP A 110 0.51 -6.80 -8.17
C ASP A 110 0.75 -6.70 -6.65
N THR A 111 0.53 -5.52 -6.09
CA THR A 111 0.72 -5.23 -4.67
C THR A 111 -0.45 -4.41 -4.16
N MET A 112 -1.09 -4.89 -3.12
CA MET A 112 -2.13 -4.19 -2.37
C MET A 112 -1.82 -4.36 -0.89
N ILE A 113 -1.35 -3.30 -0.24
CA ILE A 113 -1.00 -3.31 1.18
C ILE A 113 -1.80 -2.23 1.89
N LEU A 114 -2.67 -2.65 2.78
CA LEU A 114 -3.34 -1.75 3.70
C LEU A 114 -2.36 -1.34 4.80
N CYS A 115 -2.09 -0.05 4.88
CA CYS A 115 -1.37 0.56 5.99
C CYS A 115 -2.40 1.12 6.98
N SER A 116 -2.71 0.35 8.00
CA SER A 116 -3.65 0.76 9.06
C SER A 116 -2.87 1.35 10.22
N ILE A 117 -3.13 2.59 10.55
CA ILE A 117 -2.37 3.38 11.52
C ILE A 117 -3.27 3.76 12.69
N ASN A 118 -2.86 3.42 13.89
CA ASN A 118 -3.48 3.91 15.11
C ASN A 118 -2.62 5.02 15.73
N PRO A 119 -2.98 6.30 15.55
CA PRO A 119 -2.17 7.40 16.07
C PRO A 119 -2.18 7.53 17.58
N LYS A 120 -3.12 6.87 18.29
CA LYS A 120 -3.18 6.90 19.77
C LYS A 120 -2.22 5.89 20.39
N THR A 121 -2.08 4.72 19.78
CA THR A 121 -1.19 3.66 20.25
C THR A 121 0.18 3.70 19.56
N ASN A 122 0.33 4.49 18.51
CA ASN A 122 1.50 4.52 17.62
C ASN A 122 1.79 3.15 16.97
N GLN A 123 0.74 2.38 16.69
CA GLN A 123 0.85 1.11 15.97
C GLN A 123 0.54 1.30 14.50
N VAL A 124 1.29 0.60 13.67
CA VAL A 124 1.09 0.53 12.22
C VAL A 124 1.00 -0.94 11.82
N SER A 125 -0.12 -1.34 11.25
CA SER A 125 -0.29 -2.67 10.69
C SER A 125 -0.16 -2.60 9.17
N LEU A 126 0.81 -3.33 8.60
CA LEU A 126 0.97 -3.52 7.17
C LEU A 126 0.32 -4.85 6.78
N ILE A 127 -0.83 -4.78 6.14
CA ILE A 127 -1.64 -5.96 5.80
C ILE A 127 -1.64 -6.14 4.29
N SER A 128 -0.91 -7.14 3.77
CA SER A 128 -0.93 -7.46 2.35
C SER A 128 -2.18 -8.26 1.99
N PHE A 129 -2.96 -7.75 1.05
CA PHE A 129 -4.03 -8.50 0.41
C PHE A 129 -3.51 -9.20 -0.82
N MET A 130 -3.70 -10.52 -0.90
CA MET A 130 -3.25 -11.31 -2.04
C MET A 130 -4.05 -10.93 -3.27
N ARG A 131 -3.35 -10.71 -4.41
CA ARG A 131 -3.97 -10.29 -5.66
C ARG A 131 -4.97 -11.31 -6.22
N ASP A 132 -4.70 -12.60 -5.94
CA ASP A 132 -5.47 -13.74 -6.44
C ASP A 132 -6.65 -14.11 -5.52
N LEU A 133 -6.94 -13.31 -4.47
CA LEU A 133 -8.16 -13.46 -3.67
C LEU A 133 -9.38 -13.32 -4.55
N TYR A 134 -10.25 -14.34 -4.53
CA TYR A 134 -11.51 -14.32 -5.24
C TYR A 134 -12.55 -13.58 -4.39
N VAL A 135 -13.10 -12.51 -4.92
CA VAL A 135 -13.95 -11.58 -4.16
C VAL A 135 -15.12 -11.10 -5.01
N GLN A 136 -16.14 -10.61 -4.34
CA GLN A 136 -17.24 -9.89 -4.98
C GLN A 136 -16.76 -8.52 -5.46
N ILE A 137 -16.89 -8.23 -6.77
CA ILE A 137 -16.60 -6.91 -7.33
C ILE A 137 -17.91 -6.13 -7.46
N PRO A 138 -18.10 -5.01 -6.73
CA PRO A 138 -19.31 -4.19 -6.83
C PRO A 138 -19.50 -3.55 -8.22
N GLY A 139 -20.65 -2.90 -8.44
CA GLY A 139 -20.87 -2.13 -9.66
C GLY A 139 -21.37 -2.94 -10.87
N GLY A 140 -21.83 -4.18 -10.65
CA GLY A 140 -22.38 -5.03 -11.73
C GLY A 140 -21.36 -5.94 -12.39
N TYR A 141 -20.10 -5.93 -11.92
CA TYR A 141 -19.07 -6.88 -12.35
C TYR A 141 -19.31 -8.27 -11.77
N SER A 142 -18.79 -9.27 -12.46
CA SER A 142 -18.71 -10.63 -11.92
C SER A 142 -17.68 -10.70 -10.79
N ASP A 143 -17.85 -11.66 -9.88
CA ASP A 143 -16.83 -12.00 -8.90
C ASP A 143 -15.51 -12.36 -9.61
N ASN A 144 -14.39 -11.82 -9.13
CA ASN A 144 -13.11 -11.90 -9.79
C ASN A 144 -11.97 -11.88 -8.75
N ARG A 145 -10.72 -11.96 -9.19
CA ARG A 145 -9.54 -11.68 -8.37
C ARG A 145 -9.58 -10.24 -7.86
N LEU A 146 -9.14 -10.01 -6.65
CA LEU A 146 -9.16 -8.66 -6.03
C LEU A 146 -8.41 -7.61 -6.87
N ASN A 147 -7.30 -7.98 -7.52
CA ASN A 147 -6.55 -7.07 -8.38
C ASN A 147 -7.33 -6.58 -9.62
N ALA A 148 -8.38 -7.30 -10.02
CA ALA A 148 -9.26 -6.89 -11.10
C ALA A 148 -10.09 -5.65 -10.74
N ALA A 149 -10.46 -5.48 -9.45
CA ALA A 149 -11.18 -4.28 -8.99
C ALA A 149 -10.38 -3.01 -9.33
N TYR A 150 -9.08 -3.00 -9.02
CA TYR A 150 -8.24 -1.86 -9.37
C TYR A 150 -8.11 -1.66 -10.88
N TYR A 151 -7.95 -2.73 -11.65
CA TYR A 151 -7.86 -2.67 -13.10
C TYR A 151 -9.14 -2.12 -13.75
N PHE A 152 -10.31 -2.57 -13.32
CA PHE A 152 -11.59 -2.18 -13.88
C PHE A 152 -12.00 -0.75 -13.52
N GLY A 153 -11.89 -0.37 -12.25
CA GLY A 153 -12.44 0.88 -11.74
C GLY A 153 -11.47 1.78 -10.93
N GLY A 154 -10.19 1.43 -10.84
CA GLY A 154 -9.20 2.21 -10.08
C GLY A 154 -9.42 2.16 -8.58
N PHE A 155 -9.03 3.22 -7.88
CA PHE A 155 -9.19 3.33 -6.44
C PHE A 155 -10.64 3.18 -6.00
N PRO A 156 -11.63 3.88 -6.60
CA PRO A 156 -13.01 3.78 -6.12
C PRO A 156 -13.55 2.35 -6.10
N LEU A 157 -13.32 1.59 -7.17
CA LEU A 157 -13.82 0.21 -7.24
C LEU A 157 -13.03 -0.74 -6.34
N LEU A 158 -11.73 -0.49 -6.14
CA LEU A 158 -10.93 -1.23 -5.16
C LEU A 158 -11.44 -0.97 -3.74
N ASP A 159 -11.72 0.28 -3.37
CA ASP A 159 -12.23 0.66 -2.06
C ASP A 159 -13.61 0.04 -1.80
N ASP A 160 -14.49 0.08 -2.80
CA ASP A 160 -15.81 -0.57 -2.75
C ASP A 160 -15.65 -2.10 -2.56
N ALA A 161 -14.70 -2.74 -3.25
CA ALA A 161 -14.42 -4.16 -3.09
C ALA A 161 -13.85 -4.47 -1.70
N MET A 162 -12.97 -3.64 -1.15
CA MET A 162 -12.45 -3.77 0.21
C MET A 162 -13.54 -3.65 1.26
N PHE A 163 -14.43 -2.67 1.10
CA PHE A 163 -15.57 -2.52 2.00
C PHE A 163 -16.56 -3.70 1.87
N LYS A 164 -16.90 -4.10 0.65
CA LYS A 164 -17.87 -5.16 0.37
C LYS A 164 -17.45 -6.51 0.96
N ASN A 165 -16.16 -6.87 0.83
CA ASN A 165 -15.69 -8.20 1.20
C ASN A 165 -15.06 -8.27 2.60
N PHE A 166 -14.49 -7.16 3.08
CA PHE A 166 -13.76 -7.15 4.36
C PHE A 166 -14.32 -6.16 5.37
N GLY A 167 -15.24 -5.29 4.98
CA GLY A 167 -15.82 -4.26 5.86
C GLY A 167 -14.84 -3.10 6.14
N ILE A 168 -13.75 -3.00 5.38
CA ILE A 168 -12.70 -2.00 5.58
C ILE A 168 -13.05 -0.74 4.79
N THR A 169 -13.08 0.40 5.48
CA THR A 169 -13.14 1.72 4.83
C THR A 169 -11.74 2.24 4.61
N ILE A 170 -11.43 2.69 3.39
CA ILE A 170 -10.16 3.29 3.01
C ILE A 170 -10.26 4.81 3.12
N ASP A 171 -9.32 5.45 3.81
CA ASP A 171 -9.26 6.90 3.98
C ASP A 171 -8.50 7.61 2.85
N GLY A 172 -7.72 6.84 2.09
CA GLY A 172 -7.01 7.33 0.91
C GLY A 172 -6.11 6.28 0.30
N ASN A 173 -5.79 6.49 -0.96
CA ASN A 173 -5.03 5.57 -1.78
C ASN A 173 -3.70 6.19 -2.22
N ILE A 174 -2.67 5.36 -2.30
CA ILE A 174 -1.34 5.75 -2.76
C ILE A 174 -0.83 4.71 -3.74
N GLU A 175 -0.70 5.09 -5.01
CA GLU A 175 -0.02 4.27 -6.02
C GLU A 175 1.46 4.65 -6.09
N VAL A 176 2.31 3.65 -6.12
CA VAL A 176 3.76 3.80 -6.23
C VAL A 176 4.25 3.17 -7.53
N ASP A 177 5.01 3.95 -8.30
CA ASP A 177 5.69 3.49 -9.50
C ASP A 177 7.00 2.77 -9.12
N PHE A 178 7.19 1.57 -9.64
CA PHE A 178 8.36 0.74 -9.34
C PHE A 178 9.70 1.35 -9.81
N GLU A 179 9.73 2.04 -10.95
CA GLU A 179 10.98 2.67 -11.41
C GLU A 179 11.45 3.77 -10.45
N ARG A 180 10.49 4.44 -9.81
CA ARG A 180 10.77 5.54 -8.89
C ARG A 180 11.00 5.04 -7.45
N PHE A 181 10.48 3.85 -7.12
CA PHE A 181 10.78 3.17 -5.88
C PHE A 181 12.29 3.01 -5.66
N VAL A 182 13.05 2.63 -6.71
CA VAL A 182 14.51 2.54 -6.68
C VAL A 182 15.13 3.82 -6.12
N LYS A 183 14.72 4.97 -6.66
CA LYS A 183 15.25 6.29 -6.23
C LYS A 183 14.92 6.61 -4.78
N VAL A 184 13.75 6.20 -4.29
CA VAL A 184 13.36 6.40 -2.89
C VAL A 184 14.28 5.61 -1.97
N ILE A 185 14.54 4.34 -2.29
CA ILE A 185 15.43 3.48 -1.52
C ILE A 185 16.88 4.01 -1.56
N ASP A 186 17.36 4.49 -2.72
CA ASP A 186 18.71 5.06 -2.83
C ASP A 186 18.88 6.35 -2.00
N VAL A 187 17.86 7.21 -1.97
CA VAL A 187 17.87 8.43 -1.13
C VAL A 187 17.86 8.08 0.36
N LEU A 188 17.19 6.98 0.75
CA LEU A 188 17.28 6.43 2.10
C LEU A 188 18.67 5.83 2.41
N GLY A 189 19.57 5.76 1.41
CA GLY A 189 20.87 5.11 1.53
C GLY A 189 20.72 3.59 1.58
N GLY A 190 19.80 3.00 0.83
CA GLY A 190 19.52 1.55 0.79
C GLY A 190 18.72 1.04 1.99
N VAL A 191 18.43 -0.24 2.03
CA VAL A 191 17.74 -0.93 3.14
C VAL A 191 18.50 -2.17 3.60
N ASP A 192 18.38 -2.48 4.90
CA ASP A 192 19.00 -3.66 5.49
C ASP A 192 17.99 -4.80 5.57
N ILE A 193 18.22 -5.87 4.83
CA ILE A 193 17.34 -7.05 4.75
C ILE A 193 18.09 -8.30 5.17
N VAL A 194 17.43 -9.19 5.90
CA VAL A 194 17.93 -10.53 6.23
C VAL A 194 17.48 -11.49 5.14
N LEU A 195 18.42 -11.92 4.30
CA LEU A 195 18.17 -12.84 3.20
C LEU A 195 18.29 -14.30 3.65
N THR A 196 17.44 -15.15 3.10
CA THR A 196 17.65 -16.61 3.12
C THR A 196 18.81 -17.01 2.18
N ALA A 197 19.27 -18.24 2.27
CA ALA A 197 20.29 -18.73 1.36
C ALA A 197 19.81 -18.76 -0.10
N GLU A 198 18.55 -19.09 -0.30
CA GLU A 198 17.93 -19.17 -1.65
C GLU A 198 17.78 -17.76 -2.25
N GLU A 199 17.33 -16.79 -1.48
CA GLU A 199 17.22 -15.39 -1.91
C GLU A 199 18.57 -14.79 -2.25
N ALA A 200 19.59 -15.03 -1.41
CA ALA A 200 20.96 -14.60 -1.68
C ALA A 200 21.53 -15.22 -2.95
N ASN A 201 21.30 -16.51 -3.15
CA ASN A 201 21.75 -17.20 -4.38
C ASN A 201 21.03 -16.66 -5.63
N TYR A 202 19.74 -16.32 -5.51
CA TYR A 202 18.97 -15.74 -6.61
C TYR A 202 19.48 -14.35 -6.99
N LEU A 203 19.65 -13.48 -6.01
CA LEU A 203 20.15 -12.11 -6.22
C LEU A 203 21.62 -12.09 -6.69
N GLY A 204 22.43 -13.02 -6.24
CA GLY A 204 23.84 -13.00 -6.57
C GLY A 204 24.55 -11.75 -6.07
N LYS A 205 25.37 -11.13 -6.93
CA LYS A 205 25.99 -9.79 -6.69
C LYS A 205 26.73 -9.66 -5.35
N GLY A 206 27.23 -10.76 -4.77
CA GLY A 206 27.96 -10.77 -3.50
C GLY A 206 27.07 -10.81 -2.26
N THR A 207 25.77 -11.05 -2.41
CA THR A 207 24.88 -11.28 -1.26
C THR A 207 25.10 -12.65 -0.63
N PHE A 208 24.71 -12.77 0.66
CA PHE A 208 24.88 -14.00 1.46
C PHE A 208 23.67 -14.20 2.38
N ALA A 209 23.49 -15.42 2.87
CA ALA A 209 22.47 -15.70 3.87
C ALA A 209 22.74 -14.91 5.15
N GLY A 210 21.74 -14.12 5.58
CA GLY A 210 21.89 -13.21 6.71
C GLY A 210 21.65 -11.75 6.32
N LYS A 211 22.15 -10.83 7.13
CA LYS A 211 21.91 -9.40 6.95
C LYS A 211 22.73 -8.84 5.79
N ASN A 212 22.04 -8.28 4.79
CA ASN A 212 22.60 -7.60 3.63
C ASN A 212 22.08 -6.17 3.56
N HIS A 213 22.90 -5.31 2.96
CA HIS A 213 22.53 -3.95 2.61
C HIS A 213 22.18 -3.90 1.13
N LEU A 214 20.93 -3.60 0.81
CA LEU A 214 20.40 -3.56 -0.55
C LEU A 214 20.23 -2.10 -0.98
N ASP A 215 20.80 -1.72 -2.13
CA ASP A 215 20.46 -0.48 -2.82
C ASP A 215 19.07 -0.57 -3.46
N GLY A 216 18.63 0.49 -4.14
CA GLY A 216 17.29 0.54 -4.73
C GLY A 216 17.05 -0.54 -5.78
N GLU A 217 18.05 -0.83 -6.63
CA GLU A 217 17.94 -1.85 -7.68
C GLU A 217 17.85 -3.26 -7.09
N MET A 218 18.71 -3.56 -6.13
CA MET A 218 18.69 -4.86 -5.45
C MET A 218 17.42 -5.04 -4.61
N ALA A 219 16.93 -3.97 -3.97
CA ALA A 219 15.67 -4.01 -3.22
C ALA A 219 14.48 -4.27 -4.15
N LEU A 220 14.46 -3.66 -5.35
CA LEU A 220 13.42 -3.92 -6.34
C LEU A 220 13.49 -5.35 -6.86
N GLU A 221 14.70 -5.86 -7.15
CA GLU A 221 14.91 -7.25 -7.59
C GLU A 221 14.43 -8.23 -6.51
N TYR A 222 14.77 -7.98 -5.24
CA TYR A 222 14.30 -8.76 -4.10
C TYR A 222 12.76 -8.76 -3.97
N ALA A 223 12.11 -7.60 -4.12
CA ALA A 223 10.65 -7.48 -4.07
C ALA A 223 9.94 -8.24 -5.19
N ARG A 224 10.63 -8.49 -6.30
CA ARG A 224 10.12 -9.14 -7.51
C ARG A 224 10.44 -10.63 -7.60
N ILE A 225 11.15 -11.22 -6.67
CA ILE A 225 11.48 -12.65 -6.69
C ILE A 225 10.18 -13.47 -6.74
N ARG A 226 10.08 -14.32 -7.77
CA ARG A 226 8.98 -15.28 -7.99
C ARG A 226 9.48 -16.70 -8.33
N ALA A 227 10.76 -16.82 -8.68
CA ALA A 227 11.31 -18.05 -9.23
C ALA A 227 11.68 -19.11 -8.19
N ILE A 228 11.79 -18.73 -6.92
CA ILE A 228 12.24 -19.63 -5.85
C ILE A 228 11.13 -20.11 -4.92
N ASP A 229 9.96 -19.44 -4.99
CA ASP A 229 8.83 -19.73 -4.10
C ASP A 229 7.51 -19.15 -4.67
N ASN A 230 6.49 -19.06 -3.84
CA ASN A 230 5.14 -18.62 -4.22
C ASN A 230 4.89 -17.12 -3.93
N ASP A 231 3.70 -16.64 -4.30
CA ASP A 231 3.27 -15.25 -4.17
C ASP A 231 3.19 -14.76 -2.71
N PHE A 232 2.96 -15.65 -1.75
CA PHE A 232 2.96 -15.33 -0.33
C PHE A 232 4.32 -14.83 0.16
N TYR A 233 5.41 -15.45 -0.28
CA TYR A 233 6.77 -15.00 0.03
C TYR A 233 7.12 -13.69 -0.67
N ARG A 234 6.65 -13.49 -1.91
CA ARG A 234 6.81 -12.20 -2.60
C ARG A 234 6.19 -11.06 -1.81
N THR A 235 4.94 -11.19 -1.36
CA THR A 235 4.29 -10.15 -0.55
C THR A 235 4.98 -9.94 0.80
N ALA A 236 5.54 -10.99 1.41
CA ALA A 236 6.35 -10.86 2.62
C ALA A 236 7.62 -10.04 2.37
N ARG A 237 8.32 -10.25 1.24
CA ARG A 237 9.51 -9.45 0.83
C ARG A 237 9.15 -7.98 0.64
N GLN A 238 8.01 -7.69 0.02
CA GLN A 238 7.52 -6.32 -0.17
C GLN A 238 7.30 -5.61 1.17
N ARG A 239 6.67 -6.29 2.14
CA ARG A 239 6.51 -5.75 3.50
C ARG A 239 7.85 -5.55 4.21
N ALA A 240 8.77 -6.52 4.10
CA ALA A 240 10.08 -6.43 4.72
C ALA A 240 10.86 -5.17 4.26
N ILE A 241 10.75 -4.81 2.98
CA ILE A 241 11.34 -3.57 2.46
C ILE A 241 10.66 -2.34 3.05
N LEU A 242 9.32 -2.31 3.11
CA LEU A 242 8.59 -1.19 3.71
C LEU A 242 8.95 -1.00 5.18
N GLU A 243 9.03 -2.09 5.94
CA GLU A 243 9.48 -2.06 7.34
C GLU A 243 10.90 -1.51 7.49
N ALA A 244 11.83 -1.99 6.65
CA ALA A 244 13.21 -1.54 6.67
C ALA A 244 13.35 -0.06 6.27
N ALA A 245 12.60 0.38 5.25
CA ALA A 245 12.54 1.77 4.83
C ALA A 245 11.97 2.66 5.94
N PHE A 246 10.86 2.24 6.54
CA PHE A 246 10.24 2.97 7.64
C PHE A 246 11.17 3.09 8.85
N LYS A 247 11.87 2.00 9.20
CA LYS A 247 12.85 2.02 10.28
C LYS A 247 13.95 3.06 10.03
N LYS A 248 14.45 3.15 8.80
CA LYS A 248 15.42 4.19 8.44
C LYS A 248 14.85 5.60 8.49
N MET A 249 13.60 5.79 8.07
CA MET A 249 12.95 7.10 8.09
C MET A 249 12.88 7.72 9.49
N LYS A 250 12.77 6.92 10.55
CA LYS A 250 12.72 7.40 11.93
C LYS A 250 13.97 8.16 12.36
N ASP A 251 15.12 7.85 11.77
CA ASP A 251 16.42 8.38 12.14
C ASP A 251 16.90 9.51 11.24
N LEU A 252 16.12 9.88 10.20
CA LEU A 252 16.50 10.90 9.23
C LEU A 252 16.55 12.31 9.85
N GLY A 253 17.57 13.06 9.47
CA GLY A 253 17.66 14.49 9.70
C GLY A 253 16.82 15.31 8.72
N LEU A 254 16.71 16.61 8.98
CA LEU A 254 15.85 17.50 8.17
C LEU A 254 16.27 17.57 6.69
N SER A 255 17.57 17.56 6.40
CA SER A 255 18.11 17.57 5.03
C SER A 255 17.76 16.30 4.27
N GLU A 256 17.84 15.15 4.96
CA GLU A 256 17.53 13.83 4.40
C GLU A 256 16.03 13.67 4.17
N ILE A 257 15.20 14.13 5.11
CA ILE A 257 13.74 14.20 4.91
C ILE A 257 13.39 15.04 3.69
N THR A 258 14.05 16.18 3.50
CA THR A 258 13.84 17.05 2.33
C THR A 258 14.23 16.34 1.03
N ALA A 259 15.36 15.63 1.01
CA ALA A 259 15.80 14.85 -0.13
C ALA A 259 14.81 13.71 -0.45
N LEU A 260 14.35 13.00 0.60
CA LEU A 260 13.37 11.93 0.48
C LEU A 260 12.03 12.43 -0.10
N LEU A 261 11.50 13.54 0.42
CA LEU A 261 10.27 14.14 -0.11
C LEU A 261 10.43 14.53 -1.60
N ASN A 262 11.58 15.11 -1.98
CA ASN A 262 11.84 15.46 -3.37
C ASN A 262 11.91 14.25 -4.31
N ALA A 263 12.42 13.13 -3.84
CA ALA A 263 12.50 11.89 -4.62
C ALA A 263 11.14 11.15 -4.67
N MET A 264 10.44 11.10 -3.55
CA MET A 264 9.23 10.30 -3.37
C MET A 264 7.98 10.96 -3.96
N LEU A 265 7.73 12.25 -3.65
CA LEU A 265 6.45 12.89 -3.99
C LEU A 265 6.11 12.91 -5.50
N PRO A 266 7.06 13.12 -6.42
CA PRO A 266 6.76 13.02 -7.86
C PRO A 266 6.41 11.59 -8.31
N SER A 267 6.68 10.59 -7.46
CA SER A 267 6.48 9.16 -7.73
C SER A 267 5.15 8.65 -7.23
N LEU A 268 4.47 9.43 -6.41
CA LEU A 268 3.19 9.06 -5.82
C LEU A 268 2.05 9.56 -6.71
N THR A 269 1.07 8.70 -6.86
CA THR A 269 -0.24 9.06 -7.38
C THR A 269 -1.25 8.78 -6.27
N THR A 270 -2.12 9.74 -5.94
CA THR A 270 -3.06 9.61 -4.83
C THR A 270 -4.36 10.35 -5.11
N ASP A 271 -5.43 9.90 -4.50
CA ASP A 271 -6.75 10.55 -4.42
C ASP A 271 -6.85 11.52 -3.23
N LEU A 272 -5.91 11.47 -2.29
CA LEU A 272 -5.89 12.36 -1.14
C LEU A 272 -5.76 13.84 -1.55
N SER A 273 -6.63 14.69 -1.04
CA SER A 273 -6.52 16.15 -1.19
C SER A 273 -5.34 16.72 -0.39
N ASP A 274 -4.92 17.93 -0.74
CA ASP A 274 -3.87 18.65 0.01
C ASP A 274 -4.21 18.80 1.50
N GLY A 275 -5.50 19.05 1.80
CA GLY A 275 -5.99 19.18 3.18
C GLY A 275 -5.86 17.88 3.96
N GLN A 276 -6.22 16.75 3.35
CA GLN A 276 -6.09 15.41 3.96
C GLN A 276 -4.62 15.06 4.20
N ILE A 277 -3.73 15.31 3.24
CA ILE A 277 -2.29 15.07 3.43
C ILE A 277 -1.72 15.90 4.57
N LEU A 278 -2.07 17.19 4.65
CA LEU A 278 -1.61 18.05 5.76
C LEU A 278 -2.17 17.59 7.11
N ALA A 279 -3.42 17.14 7.15
CA ALA A 279 -4.02 16.56 8.36
C ALA A 279 -3.32 15.27 8.78
N LEU A 280 -3.05 14.37 7.85
CA LEU A 280 -2.29 13.14 8.08
C LEU A 280 -0.89 13.45 8.61
N MET A 281 -0.17 14.37 7.98
CA MET A 281 1.15 14.79 8.45
C MET A 281 1.09 15.36 9.88
N GLY A 282 0.10 16.21 10.17
CA GLY A 282 -0.09 16.79 11.51
C GLY A 282 -0.40 15.73 12.58
N THR A 283 -1.11 14.67 12.21
CA THR A 283 -1.50 13.59 13.11
C THR A 283 -0.37 12.59 13.33
N LEU A 284 0.34 12.21 12.26
CA LEU A 284 1.31 11.11 12.29
C LEU A 284 2.73 11.56 12.66
N PHE A 285 3.13 12.76 12.26
CA PHE A 285 4.51 13.25 12.45
C PHE A 285 4.95 13.29 13.92
N PRO A 286 4.12 13.71 14.90
CA PRO A 286 4.51 13.71 16.31
C PRO A 286 4.86 12.32 16.86
N GLY A 287 4.15 11.29 16.41
CA GLY A 287 4.33 9.89 16.83
C GLY A 287 5.34 9.08 16.02
N LEU A 288 5.85 9.61 14.91
CA LEU A 288 6.61 8.85 13.91
C LEU A 288 7.76 8.02 14.49
N ARG A 289 8.52 8.59 15.43
CA ARG A 289 9.69 7.91 16.04
C ARG A 289 9.31 6.75 16.97
N SER A 290 8.12 6.81 17.56
CA SER A 290 7.60 5.80 18.49
C SER A 290 6.65 4.79 17.81
N MET A 291 6.37 4.95 16.52
CA MET A 291 5.52 3.99 15.81
C MET A 291 6.17 2.61 15.74
N GLU A 292 5.39 1.59 16.02
CA GLU A 292 5.78 0.18 15.88
C GLU A 292 5.02 -0.44 14.71
N ILE A 293 5.73 -1.20 13.88
CA ILE A 293 5.14 -1.85 12.71
C ILE A 293 4.95 -3.33 12.99
N GLN A 294 3.78 -3.82 12.61
CA GLN A 294 3.44 -5.23 12.54
C GLN A 294 3.01 -5.57 11.11
N SER A 295 3.30 -6.78 10.68
CA SER A 295 3.06 -7.22 9.31
C SER A 295 2.19 -8.45 9.26
N TYR A 296 1.17 -8.38 8.40
CA TYR A 296 0.16 -9.41 8.24
C TYR A 296 -0.13 -9.67 6.76
N ARG A 297 -0.86 -10.73 6.46
CA ARG A 297 -1.39 -10.97 5.13
C ARG A 297 -2.81 -11.49 5.18
N VAL A 298 -3.58 -11.18 4.16
CA VAL A 298 -4.91 -11.72 3.90
C VAL A 298 -4.88 -12.42 2.53
N PRO A 299 -5.23 -13.70 2.47
CA PRO A 299 -5.70 -14.57 3.55
C PRO A 299 -4.54 -15.09 4.43
N ALA A 300 -4.80 -15.30 5.71
CA ALA A 300 -3.90 -16.02 6.61
C ALA A 300 -3.96 -17.53 6.33
N ASP A 301 -3.03 -18.29 6.90
CA ASP A 301 -3.08 -19.75 6.78
C ASP A 301 -4.40 -20.30 7.31
N GLN A 302 -4.97 -21.28 6.61
CA GLN A 302 -6.24 -21.94 6.97
C GLN A 302 -7.48 -21.02 6.90
N THR A 303 -7.40 -19.85 6.27
CA THR A 303 -8.54 -18.96 6.02
C THR A 303 -8.92 -18.85 4.55
N TYR A 304 -8.48 -19.81 3.75
CA TYR A 304 -8.77 -19.90 2.31
C TYR A 304 -8.61 -21.33 1.81
N TYR A 305 -9.08 -21.57 0.61
CA TYR A 305 -8.76 -22.76 -0.17
C TYR A 305 -8.48 -22.38 -1.63
N ASP A 306 -7.64 -23.18 -2.29
CA ASP A 306 -7.30 -23.01 -3.70
C ASP A 306 -8.42 -23.56 -4.59
N ALA A 307 -8.76 -22.82 -5.64
CA ALA A 307 -9.75 -23.23 -6.62
C ALA A 307 -9.39 -22.75 -8.02
N MET A 308 -9.93 -23.42 -9.03
CA MET A 308 -9.91 -22.97 -10.42
C MET A 308 -11.31 -22.49 -10.80
N ILE A 309 -11.49 -21.18 -11.00
CA ILE A 309 -12.77 -20.56 -11.35
C ILE A 309 -12.63 -19.80 -12.66
N ARG A 310 -13.44 -20.12 -13.67
CA ARG A 310 -13.37 -19.50 -15.00
C ARG A 310 -11.97 -19.54 -15.64
N GLY A 311 -11.19 -20.58 -15.35
CA GLY A 311 -9.81 -20.70 -15.83
C GLY A 311 -8.78 -19.89 -15.03
N MET A 312 -9.18 -19.26 -13.95
CA MET A 312 -8.29 -18.51 -13.04
C MET A 312 -7.95 -19.38 -11.83
N ALA A 313 -6.67 -19.48 -11.49
CA ALA A 313 -6.23 -20.01 -10.19
C ALA A 313 -6.49 -18.93 -9.13
N VAL A 314 -7.32 -19.23 -8.14
CA VAL A 314 -7.79 -18.24 -7.15
C VAL A 314 -7.72 -18.78 -5.72
N LEU A 315 -7.62 -17.86 -4.77
CA LEU A 315 -7.74 -18.11 -3.35
C LEU A 315 -9.16 -17.74 -2.91
N VAL A 316 -10.01 -18.72 -2.66
CA VAL A 316 -11.37 -18.49 -2.17
C VAL A 316 -11.32 -18.26 -0.66
N PRO A 317 -11.65 -17.04 -0.18
CA PRO A 317 -11.48 -16.69 1.22
C PRO A 317 -12.61 -17.24 2.10
N ASP A 318 -12.26 -17.64 3.31
CA ASP A 318 -13.19 -17.74 4.44
C ASP A 318 -13.37 -16.35 5.04
N LEU A 319 -14.36 -15.61 4.53
CA LEU A 319 -14.57 -14.21 4.92
C LEU A 319 -14.89 -14.03 6.39
N GLU A 320 -15.63 -14.96 7.00
CA GLU A 320 -16.01 -14.89 8.42
C GLU A 320 -14.74 -14.93 9.29
N ARG A 321 -13.87 -15.88 9.01
CA ARG A 321 -12.61 -16.04 9.73
C ARG A 321 -11.61 -14.91 9.47
N ILE A 322 -11.55 -14.43 8.24
CA ILE A 322 -10.72 -13.26 7.90
C ILE A 322 -11.20 -12.01 8.64
N GLN A 323 -12.51 -11.78 8.72
CA GLN A 323 -13.06 -10.65 9.47
C GLN A 323 -12.77 -10.75 10.96
N GLU A 324 -12.82 -11.96 11.54
CA GLU A 324 -12.44 -12.18 12.93
C GLU A 324 -10.98 -11.78 13.17
N LEU A 325 -10.06 -12.21 12.32
CA LEU A 325 -8.64 -11.84 12.40
C LEU A 325 -8.42 -10.33 12.25
N LEU A 326 -9.10 -9.70 11.29
CA LEU A 326 -9.00 -8.25 11.08
C LEU A 326 -9.49 -7.43 12.29
N ARG A 327 -10.43 -7.97 13.08
CA ARG A 327 -10.93 -7.30 14.28
C ARG A 327 -10.05 -7.51 15.51
N THR A 328 -9.37 -8.64 15.61
CA THR A 328 -8.71 -9.09 16.83
C THR A 328 -7.20 -8.97 16.80
N GLU A 329 -6.60 -9.11 15.63
CA GLU A 329 -5.15 -9.22 15.50
C GLU A 329 -4.53 -8.11 14.65
N TYR A 330 -5.29 -7.48 13.75
CA TYR A 330 -4.80 -6.50 12.78
C TYR A 330 -5.30 -5.11 13.10
#